data_1bf42a5fd7239836ba20d497e99198d8
#
_entry.id   1bf42a5fd7239836ba20d497e99198d8
#
_cell.length_a   1.000
_cell.length_b   1.000
_cell.length_c   1.000
_cell.angle_alpha   90.00
_cell.angle_beta   90.00
_cell.angle_gamma   90.00
#
_symmetry.space_group_name_H-M   'P 1'
#
loop_
_entity.id
_entity.type
_entity.pdbx_description
1 polymer ?
#
loop_
_entity_poly.entity_id
_entity_poly.type
_entity_poly.pdbx_seq_one_letter_code
_entity_poly.pdbx_strand_id
1 'polypeptide(L)'
;MPRTVIIDGDILVYKVSTGIVEEFEDEECIFQTVSWGNKEQAKQKVNDLIEKITKDTKSTDYIIALSDATNNFRKTINPNYKGNRKKIKPILWKFLREYLTTNHKTYEKPNLEADDVIGILATSEKIIKDDKVVWSMDKDFKTIPCKFRREFPNGTHESKIIYEDEADWWFMYQTLIGDRVDGYDGCKGIGDKTARKILGDVGEKSLKEMWIFLFLQMVMLFQSKQQKSV
;
A
#
# COMPACT_ATOMS: atom_id res chain seq x y z
N MET A 1 6.78 -26.90 0.42
CA MET A 1 5.92 -26.42 -0.67
C MET A 1 6.58 -25.19 -1.26
N PRO A 2 6.53 -24.99 -2.57
CA PRO A 2 7.03 -23.77 -3.17
C PRO A 2 6.28 -22.57 -2.60
N ARG A 3 6.99 -21.46 -2.45
CA ARG A 3 6.44 -20.20 -1.93
C ARG A 3 6.87 -19.07 -2.84
N THR A 4 5.92 -18.20 -3.17
CA THR A 4 6.15 -16.97 -3.94
C THR A 4 6.03 -15.76 -3.03
N VAL A 5 7.04 -14.89 -3.01
CA VAL A 5 6.89 -13.56 -2.39
C VAL A 5 6.37 -12.55 -3.41
N ILE A 6 5.31 -11.84 -3.01
CA ILE A 6 4.74 -10.72 -3.77
C ILE A 6 5.36 -9.46 -3.18
N ILE A 7 6.20 -8.80 -3.97
CA ILE A 7 6.98 -7.63 -3.53
C ILE A 7 6.27 -6.36 -3.99
N ASP A 8 6.08 -5.44 -3.07
CA ASP A 8 5.65 -4.08 -3.37
C ASP A 8 6.76 -3.33 -4.12
N GLY A 9 6.59 -3.25 -5.44
CA GLY A 9 7.60 -2.69 -6.34
C GLY A 9 7.72 -1.18 -6.24
N ASP A 10 6.67 -0.47 -5.91
CA ASP A 10 6.72 0.98 -5.74
C ASP A 10 7.54 1.35 -4.49
N ILE A 11 7.33 0.63 -3.39
CA ILE A 11 8.16 0.77 -2.17
C ILE A 11 9.60 0.35 -2.43
N LEU A 12 9.82 -0.77 -3.15
CA LEU A 12 11.15 -1.25 -3.51
C LEU A 12 11.94 -0.19 -4.29
N VAL A 13 11.34 0.35 -5.36
CA VAL A 13 11.94 1.40 -6.20
C VAL A 13 12.21 2.66 -5.39
N TYR A 14 11.23 3.10 -4.59
CA TYR A 14 11.38 4.30 -3.77
C TYR A 14 12.51 4.17 -2.77
N LYS A 15 12.55 3.06 -2.03
CA LYS A 15 13.59 2.78 -1.02
C LYS A 15 15.01 2.79 -1.61
N VAL A 16 15.19 2.14 -2.76
CA VAL A 16 16.50 2.11 -3.42
C VAL A 16 16.86 3.48 -3.99
N SER A 17 15.90 4.17 -4.61
CA SER A 17 16.12 5.49 -5.20
C SER A 17 16.54 6.52 -4.15
N THR A 18 15.84 6.59 -3.03
CA THR A 18 16.14 7.54 -1.94
C THR A 18 17.43 7.20 -1.20
N GLY A 19 17.79 5.93 -1.16
CA GLY A 19 19.04 5.48 -0.52
C GLY A 19 20.31 5.74 -1.34
N ILE A 20 20.21 6.33 -2.55
CA ILE A 20 21.33 6.65 -3.43
C ILE A 20 21.36 8.13 -3.81
N VAL A 21 20.22 8.79 -3.72
CA VAL A 21 20.05 10.21 -4.05
C VAL A 21 20.30 11.06 -2.81
N GLU A 22 21.14 12.08 -2.95
CA GLU A 22 21.30 13.15 -1.96
C GLU A 22 20.30 14.26 -2.27
N GLU A 23 19.53 14.68 -1.28
CA GLU A 23 18.55 15.75 -1.38
C GLU A 23 19.03 16.96 -0.58
N PHE A 24 19.09 18.12 -1.23
CA PHE A 24 19.46 19.39 -0.62
C PHE A 24 18.25 20.31 -0.72
N GLU A 25 17.86 20.89 0.40
CA GLU A 25 16.78 21.87 0.49
C GLU A 25 17.38 23.26 0.71
N ASP A 26 17.02 24.20 -0.16
CA ASP A 26 17.30 25.62 -0.01
C ASP A 26 15.97 26.35 0.21
N GLU A 27 16.01 27.64 0.63
CA GLU A 27 14.81 28.44 0.93
C GLU A 27 13.80 28.49 -0.24
N GLU A 28 14.26 28.33 -1.48
CA GLU A 28 13.43 28.43 -2.67
C GLU A 28 13.17 27.09 -3.40
N CYS A 29 14.00 26.06 -3.26
CA CYS A 29 13.83 24.81 -4.01
C CYS A 29 14.52 23.59 -3.39
N ILE A 30 14.08 22.41 -3.85
CA ILE A 30 14.67 21.12 -3.48
C ILE A 30 15.50 20.62 -4.66
N PHE A 31 16.76 20.35 -4.41
CA PHE A 31 17.69 19.77 -5.39
C PHE A 31 17.93 18.30 -5.09
N GLN A 32 17.96 17.48 -6.13
CA GLN A 32 18.37 16.09 -6.02
C GLN A 32 19.65 15.87 -6.87
N THR A 33 20.65 15.29 -6.26
CA THR A 33 21.89 14.94 -6.94
C THR A 33 22.14 13.44 -6.90
N VAL A 34 22.70 12.93 -7.99
CA VAL A 34 23.10 11.53 -8.14
C VAL A 34 24.52 11.52 -8.66
N SER A 35 25.43 10.86 -7.96
CA SER A 35 26.80 10.71 -8.46
C SER A 35 26.83 9.93 -9.76
N TRP A 36 27.74 10.27 -10.63
CA TRP A 36 27.98 9.57 -11.89
C TRP A 36 28.31 8.09 -11.62
N GLY A 37 27.65 7.18 -12.31
CA GLY A 37 27.80 5.73 -12.07
C GLY A 37 26.74 5.09 -11.15
N ASN A 38 25.92 5.85 -10.49
CA ASN A 38 24.91 5.33 -9.52
C ASN A 38 23.83 4.45 -10.15
N LYS A 39 23.63 4.45 -11.46
CA LYS A 39 22.69 3.53 -12.11
C LYS A 39 23.06 2.06 -11.91
N GLU A 40 24.34 1.72 -12.05
CA GLU A 40 24.80 0.34 -11.82
C GLU A 40 24.72 -0.03 -10.33
N GLN A 41 25.08 0.89 -9.46
CA GLN A 41 24.89 0.71 -8.02
C GLN A 41 23.40 0.54 -7.66
N ALA A 42 22.51 1.27 -8.33
CA ALA A 42 21.06 1.15 -8.12
C ALA A 42 20.52 -0.21 -8.56
N LYS A 43 20.96 -0.72 -9.70
CA LYS A 43 20.65 -2.09 -10.16
C LYS A 43 21.10 -3.13 -9.15
N GLN A 44 22.36 -3.01 -8.70
CA GLN A 44 22.91 -3.95 -7.73
C GLN A 44 22.10 -3.92 -6.43
N LYS A 45 21.86 -2.74 -5.87
CA LYS A 45 21.08 -2.61 -4.63
C LYS A 45 19.64 -3.15 -4.74
N VAL A 46 18.96 -2.95 -5.88
CA VAL A 46 17.62 -3.49 -6.05
C VAL A 46 17.64 -5.01 -6.17
N ASN A 47 18.63 -5.58 -6.85
CA ASN A 47 18.80 -7.02 -6.96
C ASN A 47 19.11 -7.65 -5.60
N ASP A 48 20.06 -7.08 -4.85
CA ASP A 48 20.43 -7.53 -3.51
C ASP A 48 19.21 -7.49 -2.56
N LEU A 49 18.39 -6.46 -2.69
CA LEU A 49 17.19 -6.33 -1.86
C LEU A 49 16.12 -7.37 -2.23
N ILE A 50 15.92 -7.64 -3.52
CA ILE A 50 15.01 -8.72 -3.98
C ILE A 50 15.49 -10.07 -3.47
N GLU A 51 16.78 -10.37 -3.59
CA GLU A 51 17.37 -11.60 -3.09
C GLU A 51 17.21 -11.73 -1.57
N LYS A 52 17.50 -10.66 -0.83
CA LYS A 52 17.31 -10.60 0.62
C LYS A 52 15.85 -10.86 1.00
N ILE A 53 14.89 -10.17 0.37
CA ILE A 53 13.45 -10.36 0.64
C ILE A 53 13.04 -11.81 0.37
N THR A 54 13.47 -12.37 -0.75
CA THR A 54 13.17 -13.74 -1.14
C THR A 54 13.70 -14.74 -0.11
N LYS A 55 14.95 -14.55 0.34
CA LYS A 55 15.57 -15.38 1.37
C LYS A 55 14.89 -15.22 2.73
N ASP A 56 14.64 -13.99 3.15
CA ASP A 56 14.05 -13.67 4.46
C ASP A 56 12.60 -14.19 4.59
N THR A 57 11.86 -14.26 3.47
CA THR A 57 10.51 -14.83 3.41
C THR A 57 10.51 -16.35 3.19
N LYS A 58 11.69 -16.97 3.04
CA LYS A 58 11.86 -18.40 2.69
C LYS A 58 11.09 -18.74 1.42
N SER A 59 11.09 -17.85 0.45
CA SER A 59 10.41 -18.02 -0.84
C SER A 59 11.36 -18.65 -1.87
N THR A 60 10.79 -19.40 -2.81
CA THR A 60 11.51 -20.00 -3.94
C THR A 60 11.33 -19.24 -5.24
N ASP A 61 10.34 -18.33 -5.29
CA ASP A 61 10.05 -17.44 -6.42
C ASP A 61 9.58 -16.07 -5.90
N TYR A 62 9.58 -15.08 -6.77
CA TYR A 62 9.06 -13.76 -6.48
C TYR A 62 8.27 -13.19 -7.65
N ILE A 63 7.40 -12.24 -7.37
CA ILE A 63 6.73 -11.38 -8.34
C ILE A 63 6.68 -9.96 -7.80
N ILE A 64 7.01 -8.97 -8.63
CA ILE A 64 7.04 -7.56 -8.25
C ILE A 64 5.78 -6.90 -8.79
N ALA A 65 4.94 -6.40 -7.91
CA ALA A 65 3.74 -5.65 -8.27
C ALA A 65 4.08 -4.16 -8.43
N LEU A 66 3.59 -3.56 -9.50
CA LEU A 66 3.83 -2.15 -9.82
C LEU A 66 2.50 -1.43 -10.08
N SER A 67 2.42 -0.17 -9.68
CA SER A 67 1.32 0.71 -10.06
C SER A 67 1.35 1.04 -11.56
N ASP A 68 0.18 1.28 -12.17
CA ASP A 68 0.15 2.00 -13.46
C ASP A 68 0.83 3.37 -13.29
N ALA A 69 1.85 3.62 -14.11
CA ALA A 69 2.66 4.83 -14.00
C ALA A 69 1.90 6.09 -14.43
N THR A 70 0.83 5.95 -15.19
CA THR A 70 0.12 7.02 -15.89
C THR A 70 -1.27 7.29 -15.33
N ASN A 71 -2.02 6.24 -15.03
CA ASN A 71 -3.42 6.34 -14.68
C ASN A 71 -3.73 5.70 -13.32
N ASN A 72 -4.80 6.20 -12.69
CA ASN A 72 -5.32 5.64 -11.45
C ASN A 72 -6.83 5.88 -11.40
N PHE A 73 -7.61 4.80 -11.31
CA PHE A 73 -9.08 4.89 -11.28
C PHE A 73 -9.60 5.72 -10.10
N ARG A 74 -8.87 5.76 -8.97
CA ARG A 74 -9.28 6.57 -7.81
C ARG A 74 -9.38 8.05 -8.12
N LYS A 75 -8.57 8.55 -9.07
CA LYS A 75 -8.62 9.95 -9.52
C LYS A 75 -9.86 10.27 -10.34
N THR A 76 -10.47 9.26 -10.98
CA THR A 76 -11.76 9.46 -11.68
C THR A 76 -12.93 9.60 -10.69
N ILE A 77 -12.79 8.99 -9.50
CA ILE A 77 -13.79 9.05 -8.43
C ILE A 77 -13.56 10.29 -7.54
N ASN A 78 -12.30 10.52 -7.15
CA ASN A 78 -11.88 11.66 -6.36
C ASN A 78 -10.66 12.34 -6.99
N PRO A 79 -10.85 13.46 -7.71
CA PRO A 79 -9.76 14.19 -8.37
C PRO A 79 -8.65 14.67 -7.40
N ASN A 80 -8.98 14.83 -6.11
CA ASN A 80 -8.05 15.26 -5.07
C ASN A 80 -7.29 14.08 -4.42
N TYR A 81 -7.54 12.85 -4.85
CA TYR A 81 -6.85 11.67 -4.33
C TYR A 81 -5.32 11.82 -4.45
N LYS A 82 -4.62 11.70 -3.32
CA LYS A 82 -3.15 11.93 -3.22
C LYS A 82 -2.69 13.31 -3.74
N GLY A 83 -3.59 14.30 -3.80
CA GLY A 83 -3.31 15.63 -4.33
C GLY A 83 -2.33 16.44 -3.47
N ASN A 84 -2.23 16.11 -2.19
CA ASN A 84 -1.33 16.73 -1.21
C ASN A 84 0.09 16.13 -1.19
N ARG A 85 0.34 15.05 -1.96
CA ARG A 85 1.67 14.43 -2.02
C ARG A 85 2.63 15.28 -2.86
N LYS A 86 3.89 15.39 -2.41
CA LYS A 86 4.96 16.02 -3.21
C LYS A 86 5.05 15.31 -4.58
N LYS A 87 5.02 16.08 -5.67
CA LYS A 87 5.04 15.54 -7.04
C LYS A 87 6.43 15.10 -7.50
N ILE A 88 7.47 15.48 -6.75
CA ILE A 88 8.86 15.19 -7.13
C ILE A 88 9.17 13.75 -6.74
N LYS A 89 9.49 12.93 -7.75
CA LYS A 89 9.99 11.58 -7.57
C LYS A 89 11.52 11.59 -7.56
N PRO A 90 12.18 10.66 -6.84
CA PRO A 90 13.64 10.52 -6.90
C PRO A 90 14.13 10.35 -8.33
N ILE A 91 15.29 10.91 -8.65
CA ILE A 91 15.86 10.94 -10.02
C ILE A 91 15.94 9.52 -10.63
N LEU A 92 16.32 8.53 -9.84
CA LEU A 92 16.48 7.15 -10.31
C LEU A 92 15.15 6.35 -10.36
N TRP A 93 14.03 6.94 -9.92
CA TRP A 93 12.76 6.23 -9.85
C TRP A 93 12.32 5.65 -11.20
N LYS A 94 12.34 6.47 -12.25
CA LYS A 94 11.95 6.04 -13.61
C LYS A 94 12.89 4.95 -14.14
N PHE A 95 14.18 5.17 -13.99
CA PHE A 95 15.20 4.21 -14.42
C PHE A 95 15.05 2.84 -13.74
N LEU A 96 14.89 2.82 -12.42
CA LEU A 96 14.73 1.56 -11.68
C LEU A 96 13.44 0.85 -12.05
N ARG A 97 12.36 1.60 -12.25
CA ARG A 97 11.09 1.02 -12.68
C ARG A 97 11.23 0.34 -14.07
N GLU A 98 11.85 1.02 -15.02
CA GLU A 98 12.16 0.45 -16.36
C GLU A 98 13.07 -0.77 -16.25
N TYR A 99 14.07 -0.71 -15.39
CA TYR A 99 14.95 -1.84 -15.13
C TYR A 99 14.18 -3.06 -14.59
N LEU A 100 13.31 -2.87 -13.60
CA LEU A 100 12.51 -3.94 -13.05
C LEU A 100 11.59 -4.56 -14.10
N THR A 101 10.87 -3.75 -14.87
CA THR A 101 9.94 -4.26 -15.90
C THR A 101 10.64 -5.01 -17.02
N THR A 102 11.91 -4.70 -17.30
CA THR A 102 12.70 -5.36 -18.36
C THR A 102 13.40 -6.62 -17.89
N ASN A 103 13.85 -6.68 -16.63
CA ASN A 103 14.77 -7.71 -16.16
C ASN A 103 14.18 -8.64 -15.10
N HIS A 104 13.00 -8.34 -14.55
CA HIS A 104 12.38 -9.10 -13.46
C HIS A 104 10.95 -9.50 -13.81
N LYS A 105 10.43 -10.47 -13.07
CA LYS A 105 9.03 -10.88 -13.15
C LYS A 105 8.15 -9.82 -12.48
N THR A 106 7.60 -8.93 -13.28
CA THR A 106 6.72 -7.85 -12.81
C THR A 106 5.28 -8.11 -13.19
N TYR A 107 4.36 -7.52 -12.42
CA TYR A 107 2.94 -7.54 -12.70
C TYR A 107 2.35 -6.15 -12.48
N GLU A 108 1.73 -5.62 -13.51
CA GLU A 108 1.09 -4.31 -13.54
C GLU A 108 -0.27 -4.44 -14.22
N LYS A 109 -1.26 -3.68 -13.78
CA LYS A 109 -2.56 -3.61 -14.44
C LYS A 109 -2.95 -2.16 -14.71
N PRO A 110 -3.54 -1.88 -15.89
CA PRO A 110 -4.00 -0.54 -16.23
C PRO A 110 -4.94 0.03 -15.16
N ASN A 111 -4.74 1.29 -14.84
CA ASN A 111 -5.49 2.08 -13.86
C ASN A 111 -5.40 1.62 -12.40
N LEU A 112 -4.62 0.59 -12.07
CA LEU A 112 -4.47 0.09 -10.71
C LEU A 112 -3.17 0.56 -10.05
N GLU A 113 -3.21 0.74 -8.74
CA GLU A 113 -2.02 0.91 -7.91
C GLU A 113 -1.39 -0.45 -7.57
N ALA A 114 -0.12 -0.44 -7.14
CA ALA A 114 0.58 -1.66 -6.71
C ALA A 114 -0.20 -2.39 -5.61
N ASP A 115 -0.86 -1.65 -4.71
CA ASP A 115 -1.65 -2.21 -3.62
C ASP A 115 -2.82 -3.05 -4.13
N ASP A 116 -3.54 -2.57 -5.16
CA ASP A 116 -4.62 -3.30 -5.81
C ASP A 116 -4.10 -4.57 -6.49
N VAL A 117 -2.97 -4.43 -7.19
CA VAL A 117 -2.29 -5.54 -7.87
C VAL A 117 -1.85 -6.60 -6.86
N ILE A 118 -1.25 -6.19 -5.74
CA ILE A 118 -0.86 -7.09 -4.65
C ILE A 118 -2.08 -7.80 -4.07
N GLY A 119 -3.16 -7.07 -3.83
CA GLY A 119 -4.41 -7.65 -3.35
C GLY A 119 -4.93 -8.75 -4.27
N ILE A 120 -4.95 -8.50 -5.59
CA ILE A 120 -5.35 -9.49 -6.60
C ILE A 120 -4.42 -10.71 -6.58
N LEU A 121 -3.10 -10.51 -6.53
CA LEU A 121 -2.12 -11.60 -6.53
C LEU A 121 -2.19 -12.43 -5.24
N ALA A 122 -2.36 -11.76 -4.10
CA ALA A 122 -2.40 -12.41 -2.79
C ALA A 122 -3.64 -13.29 -2.61
N THR A 123 -4.79 -12.85 -3.13
CA THR A 123 -6.08 -13.53 -2.93
C THR A 123 -6.45 -14.49 -4.07
N SER A 124 -5.86 -14.34 -5.27
CA SER A 124 -6.19 -15.18 -6.42
C SER A 124 -5.38 -16.46 -6.45
N GLU A 125 -6.02 -17.60 -6.30
CA GLU A 125 -5.40 -18.93 -6.50
C GLU A 125 -5.20 -19.30 -7.97
N LYS A 126 -5.82 -18.56 -8.89
CA LYS A 126 -5.69 -18.81 -10.33
C LYS A 126 -4.37 -18.27 -10.89
N ILE A 127 -3.85 -17.19 -10.31
CA ILE A 127 -2.64 -16.52 -10.81
C ILE A 127 -1.40 -17.11 -10.15
N ILE A 128 -1.41 -17.24 -8.82
CA ILE A 128 -0.35 -17.86 -8.05
C ILE A 128 -0.99 -19.00 -7.26
N LYS A 129 -0.58 -20.23 -7.58
CA LYS A 129 -1.08 -21.46 -6.93
C LYS A 129 -0.28 -21.85 -5.69
N ASP A 130 0.94 -21.32 -5.59
CA ASP A 130 1.87 -21.61 -4.51
C ASP A 130 1.47 -20.92 -3.21
N ASP A 131 2.12 -21.29 -2.11
CA ASP A 131 2.05 -20.51 -0.88
C ASP A 131 2.55 -19.08 -1.15
N LYS A 132 1.84 -18.09 -0.64
CA LYS A 132 2.08 -16.66 -0.93
C LYS A 132 2.41 -15.89 0.32
N VAL A 133 3.36 -14.96 0.20
CA VAL A 133 3.66 -13.97 1.23
C VAL A 133 3.81 -12.60 0.60
N VAL A 134 3.15 -11.59 1.15
CA VAL A 134 3.29 -10.20 0.72
C VAL A 134 4.43 -9.55 1.50
N TRP A 135 5.31 -8.83 0.81
CA TRP A 135 6.31 -7.97 1.42
C TRP A 135 6.05 -6.50 1.06
N SER A 136 5.91 -5.67 2.08
CA SER A 136 5.80 -4.21 1.93
C SER A 136 6.17 -3.50 3.24
N MET A 137 6.39 -2.20 3.18
CA MET A 137 6.49 -1.31 4.35
C MET A 137 5.13 -0.71 4.73
N ASP A 138 4.14 -0.78 3.84
CA ASP A 138 2.84 -0.17 4.07
C ASP A 138 2.01 -0.97 5.08
N LYS A 139 1.39 -0.25 6.02
CA LYS A 139 0.47 -0.82 7.01
C LYS A 139 -0.88 -1.21 6.42
N ASP A 140 -1.24 -0.65 5.26
CA ASP A 140 -2.59 -0.75 4.70
C ASP A 140 -2.86 -2.14 4.11
N PHE A 141 -1.80 -2.95 3.90
CA PHE A 141 -1.94 -4.38 3.60
C PHE A 141 -2.64 -5.20 4.70
N LYS A 142 -2.87 -4.64 5.89
CA LYS A 142 -3.74 -5.26 6.90
C LYS A 142 -5.18 -5.42 6.44
N THR A 143 -5.61 -4.72 5.40
CA THR A 143 -6.94 -4.84 4.79
C THR A 143 -7.06 -5.99 3.79
N ILE A 144 -6.00 -6.80 3.63
CA ILE A 144 -5.95 -7.91 2.67
C ILE A 144 -5.65 -9.21 3.41
N PRO A 145 -6.48 -10.26 3.30
CA PRO A 145 -6.17 -11.55 3.90
C PRO A 145 -4.94 -12.17 3.21
N CYS A 146 -3.84 -12.25 3.93
CA CYS A 146 -2.56 -12.77 3.40
C CYS A 146 -1.57 -13.10 4.51
N LYS A 147 -0.50 -13.84 4.16
CA LYS A 147 0.72 -13.84 4.95
C LYS A 147 1.47 -12.55 4.65
N PHE A 148 1.64 -11.71 5.64
CA PHE A 148 2.23 -10.38 5.48
C PHE A 148 3.56 -10.29 6.22
N ARG A 149 4.61 -9.88 5.51
CA ARG A 149 5.89 -9.48 6.07
C ARG A 149 6.07 -8.00 5.88
N ARG A 150 5.86 -7.27 6.96
CA ARG A 150 6.04 -5.83 7.02
C ARG A 150 7.47 -5.50 7.42
N GLU A 151 8.12 -4.65 6.65
CA GLU A 151 9.40 -4.04 7.03
C GLU A 151 9.15 -2.63 7.56
N PHE A 152 9.90 -2.24 8.58
CA PHE A 152 9.86 -0.89 9.15
C PHE A 152 11.06 -0.06 8.69
N PRO A 153 10.99 1.30 8.74
CA PRO A 153 12.09 2.17 8.32
C PRO A 153 13.42 1.91 9.05
N ASN A 154 13.36 1.44 10.30
CA ASN A 154 14.54 1.08 11.09
C ASN A 154 15.15 -0.29 10.74
N GLY A 155 14.64 -0.95 9.70
CA GLY A 155 15.11 -2.27 9.25
C GLY A 155 14.57 -3.46 10.04
N THR A 156 13.78 -3.23 11.09
CA THR A 156 13.06 -4.33 11.77
C THR A 156 11.89 -4.80 10.93
N HIS A 157 11.35 -5.97 11.23
CA HIS A 157 10.24 -6.53 10.49
C HIS A 157 9.26 -7.26 11.42
N GLU A 158 8.02 -7.34 10.97
CA GLU A 158 6.95 -8.13 11.56
C GLU A 158 6.44 -9.13 10.51
N SER A 159 6.20 -10.38 10.92
CA SER A 159 5.55 -11.37 10.07
C SER A 159 4.25 -11.82 10.72
N LYS A 160 3.14 -11.70 9.99
CA LYS A 160 1.81 -11.99 10.49
C LYS A 160 0.99 -12.70 9.42
N ILE A 161 0.05 -13.53 9.84
CA ILE A 161 -1.05 -14.00 9.01
C ILE A 161 -2.24 -13.12 9.30
N ILE A 162 -2.78 -12.49 8.28
CA ILE A 162 -3.99 -11.68 8.34
C ILE A 162 -5.11 -12.56 7.83
N TYR A 163 -6.07 -12.85 8.68
CA TYR A 163 -7.26 -13.59 8.33
C TYR A 163 -8.34 -12.67 7.78
N GLU A 164 -9.38 -13.24 7.17
CA GLU A 164 -10.42 -12.50 6.48
C GLU A 164 -11.17 -11.55 7.43
N ASP A 165 -11.52 -12.01 8.63
CA ASP A 165 -12.18 -11.21 9.67
C ASP A 165 -11.32 -10.01 10.13
N GLU A 166 -10.01 -10.21 10.25
CA GLU A 166 -9.08 -9.14 10.58
C GLU A 166 -8.96 -8.14 9.42
N ALA A 167 -8.86 -8.62 8.18
CA ALA A 167 -8.78 -7.78 7.00
C ALA A 167 -10.05 -6.92 6.84
N ASP A 168 -11.22 -7.51 7.01
CA ASP A 168 -12.52 -6.85 6.98
C ASP A 168 -12.63 -5.78 8.07
N TRP A 169 -12.19 -6.10 9.28
CA TRP A 169 -12.17 -5.15 10.38
C TRP A 169 -11.28 -3.94 10.08
N TRP A 170 -10.07 -4.15 9.55
CA TRP A 170 -9.16 -3.08 9.18
C TRP A 170 -9.69 -2.24 8.03
N PHE A 171 -10.33 -2.87 7.03
CA PHE A 171 -10.96 -2.18 5.92
C PHE A 171 -12.08 -1.24 6.43
N MET A 172 -12.95 -1.73 7.30
CA MET A 172 -14.02 -0.93 7.89
C MET A 172 -13.47 0.16 8.82
N TYR A 173 -12.41 -0.13 9.56
CA TYR A 173 -11.74 0.85 10.40
C TYR A 173 -11.20 2.02 9.57
N GLN A 174 -10.47 1.75 8.49
CA GLN A 174 -9.97 2.80 7.60
C GLN A 174 -11.12 3.56 6.91
N THR A 175 -12.19 2.89 6.54
CA THR A 175 -13.39 3.54 5.98
C THR A 175 -13.97 4.55 6.95
N LEU A 176 -14.00 4.24 8.24
CA LEU A 176 -14.52 5.13 9.28
C LEU A 176 -13.59 6.31 9.58
N ILE A 177 -12.30 6.07 9.79
CA ILE A 177 -11.36 7.12 10.23
C ILE A 177 -10.79 7.94 9.08
N GLY A 178 -10.79 7.38 7.86
CA GLY A 178 -10.15 7.97 6.69
C GLY A 178 -8.63 7.81 6.67
N ASP A 179 -8.02 8.35 5.62
CA ASP A 179 -6.56 8.52 5.51
C ASP A 179 -6.24 9.90 4.93
N ARG A 180 -5.71 10.77 5.79
CA ARG A 180 -5.36 12.15 5.42
C ARG A 180 -4.20 12.20 4.42
N VAL A 181 -3.30 11.21 4.44
CA VAL A 181 -2.16 11.15 3.53
C VAL A 181 -2.63 10.88 2.10
N ASP A 182 -3.71 10.12 1.96
CA ASP A 182 -4.32 9.81 0.67
C ASP A 182 -5.45 10.80 0.27
N GLY A 183 -5.77 11.76 1.14
CA GLY A 183 -6.84 12.71 0.90
C GLY A 183 -8.23 12.10 1.04
N TYR A 184 -8.38 11.14 1.94
CA TYR A 184 -9.64 10.49 2.27
C TYR A 184 -10.06 10.85 3.70
N ASP A 185 -11.15 11.60 3.85
CA ASP A 185 -11.53 12.21 5.13
C ASP A 185 -12.20 11.24 6.12
N GLY A 186 -12.66 10.07 5.66
CA GLY A 186 -13.45 9.17 6.48
C GLY A 186 -14.83 9.71 6.86
N CYS A 187 -15.39 9.17 7.92
CA CYS A 187 -16.70 9.59 8.42
C CYS A 187 -16.56 10.76 9.41
N LYS A 188 -17.29 11.86 9.14
CA LYS A 188 -17.21 13.07 9.96
C LYS A 188 -17.54 12.78 11.44
N GLY A 189 -16.63 13.18 12.33
CA GLY A 189 -16.78 13.03 13.78
C GLY A 189 -16.43 11.63 14.32
N ILE A 190 -15.94 10.73 13.46
CA ILE A 190 -15.47 9.42 13.87
C ILE A 190 -13.93 9.40 13.89
N GLY A 191 -13.36 9.36 15.08
CA GLY A 191 -11.93 9.14 15.30
C GLY A 191 -11.66 7.71 15.80
N ASP A 192 -10.39 7.40 16.08
CA ASP A 192 -9.92 6.07 16.48
C ASP A 192 -10.79 5.40 17.55
N LYS A 193 -10.99 6.08 18.69
CA LYS A 193 -11.80 5.51 19.81
C LYS A 193 -13.22 5.18 19.42
N THR A 194 -13.87 6.07 18.64
CA THR A 194 -15.24 5.88 18.20
C THR A 194 -15.33 4.76 17.18
N ALA A 195 -14.41 4.70 16.22
CA ALA A 195 -14.36 3.63 15.23
C ALA A 195 -14.21 2.25 15.88
N ARG A 196 -13.29 2.09 16.83
CA ARG A 196 -13.10 0.83 17.59
C ARG A 196 -14.34 0.45 18.39
N LYS A 197 -14.99 1.42 19.03
CA LYS A 197 -16.25 1.16 19.76
C LYS A 197 -17.37 0.69 18.82
N ILE A 198 -17.44 1.23 17.61
CA ILE A 198 -18.43 0.85 16.60
C ILE A 198 -18.17 -0.56 16.09
N LEU A 199 -16.93 -0.88 15.78
CA LEU A 199 -16.56 -2.16 15.17
C LEU A 199 -16.53 -3.30 16.18
N GLY A 200 -16.20 -3.02 17.45
CA GLY A 200 -15.93 -4.05 18.46
C GLY A 200 -14.57 -4.71 18.21
N ASP A 201 -14.37 -5.88 18.79
CA ASP A 201 -13.16 -6.67 18.58
C ASP A 201 -13.15 -7.36 17.20
N VAL A 202 -11.96 -7.74 16.75
CA VAL A 202 -11.79 -8.50 15.49
C VAL A 202 -12.58 -9.80 15.58
N GLY A 203 -13.39 -10.08 14.56
CA GLY A 203 -14.25 -11.27 14.51
C GLY A 203 -15.55 -11.18 15.32
N GLU A 204 -15.79 -10.10 16.10
CA GLU A 204 -17.04 -9.91 16.84
C GLU A 204 -18.23 -9.67 15.90
N LYS A 205 -18.00 -8.97 14.81
CA LYS A 205 -19.01 -8.65 13.79
C LYS A 205 -18.55 -9.10 12.41
N SER A 206 -19.47 -9.65 11.63
CA SER A 206 -19.25 -9.90 10.22
C SER A 206 -19.15 -8.59 9.42
N LEU A 207 -18.49 -8.61 8.26
CA LEU A 207 -18.42 -7.46 7.35
C LEU A 207 -19.80 -6.88 7.03
N LYS A 208 -20.81 -7.75 6.84
CA LYS A 208 -22.18 -7.34 6.58
C LYS A 208 -22.79 -6.55 7.75
N GLU A 209 -22.58 -7.00 8.99
CA GLU A 209 -23.07 -6.29 10.18
C GLU A 209 -22.38 -4.95 10.36
N MET A 210 -21.07 -4.89 10.10
CA MET A 210 -20.31 -3.63 10.11
C MET A 210 -20.83 -2.65 9.05
N TRP A 211 -21.13 -3.11 7.84
CA TRP A 211 -21.73 -2.29 6.77
C TRP A 211 -23.12 -1.77 7.13
N ILE A 212 -23.98 -2.62 7.67
CA ILE A 212 -25.32 -2.22 8.11
C ILE A 212 -25.23 -1.13 9.18
N PHE A 213 -24.33 -1.30 10.15
CA PHE A 213 -24.12 -0.32 11.19
C PHE A 213 -23.61 1.02 10.65
N LEU A 214 -22.64 0.99 9.75
CA LEU A 214 -22.11 2.17 9.07
C LEU A 214 -23.21 2.92 8.32
N PHE A 215 -24.03 2.20 7.54
CA PHE A 215 -25.15 2.76 6.79
C PHE A 215 -26.17 3.45 7.72
N LEU A 216 -26.54 2.82 8.81
CA LEU A 216 -27.46 3.40 9.81
C LEU A 216 -26.89 4.67 10.45
N GLN A 217 -25.60 4.70 10.77
CA GLN A 217 -24.93 5.89 11.30
C GLN A 217 -24.92 7.04 10.29
N MET A 218 -24.67 6.75 9.02
CA MET A 218 -24.70 7.76 7.95
C MET A 218 -26.12 8.36 7.77
N VAL A 219 -27.16 7.51 7.81
CA VAL A 219 -28.56 7.95 7.70
C VAL A 219 -28.94 8.85 8.91
N MET A 220 -28.58 8.44 10.13
CA MET A 220 -28.86 9.24 11.33
C MET A 220 -28.14 10.62 11.30
N LEU A 221 -26.89 10.65 10.85
CA LEU A 221 -26.15 11.90 10.69
C LEU A 221 -26.77 12.80 9.62
N PHE A 222 -27.32 12.23 8.55
CA PHE A 222 -28.02 13.00 7.51
C PHE A 222 -29.33 13.61 8.05
N GLN A 223 -30.14 12.83 8.77
CA GLN A 223 -31.39 13.30 9.37
C GLN A 223 -31.16 14.39 10.42
N SER A 224 -30.13 14.26 11.27
CA SER A 224 -29.81 15.25 12.29
C SER A 224 -29.36 16.61 11.72
N LYS A 225 -28.84 16.63 10.48
CA LYS A 225 -28.49 17.87 9.78
C LYS A 225 -29.71 18.59 9.21
N GLN A 226 -30.71 17.85 8.73
CA GLN A 226 -31.96 18.45 8.23
C GLN A 226 -32.78 19.10 9.35
N GLN A 227 -32.76 18.53 10.57
CA GLN A 227 -33.44 19.11 11.73
C GLN A 227 -32.77 20.36 12.31
N LYS A 228 -31.49 20.62 12.01
CA LYS A 228 -30.76 21.84 12.44
C LYS A 228 -30.79 22.97 11.43
N SER A 229 -31.38 22.76 10.26
CA SER A 229 -31.53 23.75 9.20
C SER A 229 -32.96 24.31 9.07
N VAL A 230 -33.82 23.98 10.04
CA VAL A 230 -35.14 24.58 10.29
C VAL A 230 -35.09 25.35 11.61
#